data_9121e9c5d42c40083f904fc58eb6a577
#
_entry.id   9121e9c5d42c40083f904fc58eb6a577
#
_cell.length_a   1.000
_cell.length_b   1.000
_cell.length_c   1.000
_cell.angle_alpha   90.00
_cell.angle_beta   90.00
_cell.angle_gamma   90.00
#
_symmetry.space_group_name_H-M   'P 1'
#
loop_
_entity.id
_entity.type
_entity.pdbx_description
1 polymer ?
#
loop_
_entity_poly.entity_id
_entity_poly.type
_entity_poly.pdbx_seq_one_letter_code
_entity_poly.pdbx_strand_id
1 'polypeptide(L)'
;MVAIKTDILRIRDDIGLLKSDVSTLKTDVPALKSDVSTLKSDVSALKASVSRIDRRLSRVERILENITISIEEEARIVVEGFLREKGLEISLGSIVLDKRYEFDIYGSHNGIVIVGEAETRASEKLIDRLVKRVERARKKWPEKFTGNVIMVLYCLKYIGDPKKAEEKGVWLIESTRELVKRPFL
;
A
#
# COMPACT_ATOMS: atom_id res chain seq x y z
N MET A 1 5.33 78.16 37.08
CA MET A 1 5.59 77.19 38.17
C MET A 1 4.55 76.06 38.24
N VAL A 2 3.24 76.27 37.98
CA VAL A 2 2.19 75.26 38.07
C VAL A 2 2.38 74.17 37.02
N ALA A 3 2.68 74.54 35.76
CA ALA A 3 2.84 73.57 34.66
C ALA A 3 3.97 72.51 34.92
N ILE A 4 5.14 72.97 35.34
CA ILE A 4 6.29 72.09 35.66
C ILE A 4 5.96 71.09 36.79
N LYS A 5 5.19 71.54 37.79
CA LYS A 5 4.76 70.67 38.89
C LYS A 5 3.83 69.55 38.42
N THR A 6 2.94 69.82 37.45
CA THR A 6 2.02 68.86 36.84
C THR A 6 2.78 67.87 35.98
N ASP A 7 3.78 68.30 35.20
CA ASP A 7 4.61 67.43 34.37
C ASP A 7 5.47 66.52 35.24
N ILE A 8 6.02 67.00 36.34
CA ILE A 8 6.75 66.18 37.30
C ILE A 8 5.85 65.03 37.90
N LEU A 9 4.61 65.38 38.21
CA LEU A 9 3.67 64.37 38.73
C LEU A 9 3.37 63.26 37.67
N ARG A 10 3.10 63.69 36.42
CA ARG A 10 2.91 62.68 35.31
C ARG A 10 4.13 61.78 35.11
N ILE A 11 5.31 62.35 35.02
CA ILE A 11 6.57 61.58 34.90
C ILE A 11 6.73 60.58 36.04
N ARG A 12 6.39 60.98 37.27
CA ARG A 12 6.44 60.10 38.43
C ARG A 12 5.49 58.89 38.32
N ASP A 13 4.25 59.15 37.81
CA ASP A 13 3.23 58.16 37.62
C ASP A 13 3.68 57.17 36.48
N ASP A 14 4.21 57.71 35.39
CA ASP A 14 4.75 56.89 34.27
C ASP A 14 5.94 56.02 34.73
N ILE A 15 6.83 56.54 35.55
CA ILE A 15 7.93 55.78 36.17
C ILE A 15 7.37 54.68 37.07
N GLY A 16 6.27 54.93 37.77
CA GLY A 16 5.57 53.95 38.58
C GLY A 16 5.08 52.74 37.73
N LEU A 17 4.41 53.05 36.63
CA LEU A 17 3.91 52.06 35.67
C LEU A 17 5.07 51.26 35.03
N LEU A 18 6.10 51.95 34.56
CA LEU A 18 7.29 51.30 33.99
C LEU A 18 7.98 50.34 34.97
N LYS A 19 8.08 50.72 36.25
CA LYS A 19 8.63 49.84 37.30
C LYS A 19 7.77 48.58 37.48
N SER A 20 6.45 48.70 37.43
CA SER A 20 5.52 47.60 37.51
C SER A 20 5.72 46.62 36.32
N ASP A 21 5.74 47.18 35.09
CA ASP A 21 5.91 46.40 33.85
C ASP A 21 7.27 45.69 33.82
N VAL A 22 8.33 46.36 34.22
CA VAL A 22 9.67 45.75 34.34
C VAL A 22 9.68 44.61 35.39
N SER A 23 8.94 44.76 36.49
CA SER A 23 8.81 43.72 37.50
C SER A 23 8.09 42.49 36.94
N THR A 24 7.01 42.66 36.20
CA THR A 24 6.27 41.62 35.52
C THR A 24 7.18 40.89 34.50
N LEU A 25 7.85 41.65 33.62
CA LEU A 25 8.80 41.09 32.65
C LEU A 25 9.92 40.30 33.29
N LYS A 26 10.43 40.70 34.43
CA LYS A 26 11.46 39.96 35.19
C LYS A 26 10.95 38.60 35.68
N THR A 27 9.65 38.42 35.84
CA THR A 27 9.04 37.13 36.22
C THR A 27 8.72 36.28 35.00
N ASP A 28 8.17 36.92 33.95
CA ASP A 28 7.68 36.21 32.77
C ASP A 28 8.83 35.68 31.88
N VAL A 29 9.92 36.43 31.73
CA VAL A 29 11.06 36.03 30.91
C VAL A 29 11.71 34.72 31.37
N PRO A 30 11.97 34.52 32.68
CA PRO A 30 12.44 33.22 33.18
C PRO A 30 11.45 32.07 32.95
N ALA A 31 10.15 32.29 33.15
CA ALA A 31 9.10 31.31 32.87
C ALA A 31 9.10 30.88 31.41
N LEU A 32 9.07 31.85 30.49
CA LEU A 32 9.15 31.60 29.04
C LEU A 32 10.43 30.85 28.63
N LYS A 33 11.58 31.13 29.26
CA LYS A 33 12.83 30.39 29.00
C LYS A 33 12.71 28.93 29.43
N SER A 34 12.04 28.69 30.56
CA SER A 34 11.78 27.32 31.03
C SER A 34 10.88 26.55 30.05
N ASP A 35 9.78 27.18 29.62
CA ASP A 35 8.83 26.58 28.69
C ASP A 35 9.49 26.25 27.34
N VAL A 36 10.30 27.18 26.81
CA VAL A 36 11.07 26.96 25.59
C VAL A 36 12.05 25.82 25.73
N SER A 37 12.68 25.65 26.90
CA SER A 37 13.59 24.52 27.17
C SER A 37 12.84 23.19 27.17
N THR A 38 11.67 23.14 27.81
CA THR A 38 10.79 21.96 27.84
C THR A 38 10.34 21.61 26.42
N LEU A 39 9.83 22.58 25.67
CA LEU A 39 9.42 22.37 24.27
C LEU A 39 10.55 21.83 23.38
N LYS A 40 11.78 22.31 23.55
CA LYS A 40 12.94 21.75 22.83
C LYS A 40 13.20 20.29 23.17
N SER A 41 13.05 19.91 24.43
CA SER A 41 13.18 18.53 24.87
C SER A 41 12.10 17.64 24.26
N ASP A 42 10.84 18.09 24.31
CA ASP A 42 9.69 17.36 23.76
C ASP A 42 9.79 17.16 22.24
N VAL A 43 10.19 18.22 21.52
CA VAL A 43 10.43 18.15 20.09
C VAL A 43 11.54 17.15 19.76
N SER A 44 12.61 17.07 20.56
CA SER A 44 13.68 16.10 20.39
C SER A 44 13.20 14.67 20.61
N ALA A 45 12.38 14.45 21.66
CA ALA A 45 11.77 13.14 21.94
C ALA A 45 10.79 12.71 20.82
N LEU A 46 9.99 13.64 20.31
CA LEU A 46 9.10 13.40 19.16
C LEU A 46 9.88 13.02 17.91
N LYS A 47 10.95 13.73 17.57
CA LYS A 47 11.82 13.40 16.43
C LYS A 47 12.39 11.99 16.56
N ALA A 48 12.86 11.60 17.73
CA ALA A 48 13.36 10.26 17.97
C ALA A 48 12.26 9.18 17.86
N SER A 49 11.03 9.50 18.26
CA SER A 49 9.88 8.60 18.11
C SER A 49 9.45 8.43 16.67
N VAL A 50 9.37 9.50 15.89
CA VAL A 50 9.10 9.46 14.45
C VAL A 50 10.14 8.60 13.73
N SER A 51 11.43 8.80 13.97
CA SER A 51 12.49 7.99 13.36
C SER A 51 12.40 6.50 13.72
N ARG A 52 11.87 6.14 14.89
CA ARG A 52 11.60 4.74 15.26
C ARG A 52 10.42 4.17 14.48
N ILE A 53 9.36 4.95 14.29
CA ILE A 53 8.18 4.57 13.52
C ILE A 53 8.56 4.32 12.07
N ASP A 54 9.32 5.23 11.44
CA ASP A 54 9.78 5.10 10.05
C ASP A 54 10.57 3.81 9.84
N ARG A 55 11.50 3.49 10.76
CA ARG A 55 12.27 2.22 10.69
C ARG A 55 11.39 0.98 10.84
N ARG A 56 10.35 1.03 11.66
CA ARG A 56 9.40 -0.08 11.82
C ARG A 56 8.53 -0.23 10.59
N LEU A 57 8.07 0.88 10.02
CA LEU A 57 7.28 0.90 8.79
C LEU A 57 8.06 0.29 7.63
N SER A 58 9.30 0.73 7.38
CA SER A 58 10.15 0.17 6.33
C SER A 58 10.43 -1.33 6.49
N ARG A 59 10.43 -1.84 7.73
CA ARG A 59 10.54 -3.28 7.99
C ARG A 59 9.25 -4.01 7.61
N VAL A 60 8.10 -3.46 7.95
CA VAL A 60 6.78 -4.03 7.61
C VAL A 60 6.60 -4.07 6.09
N GLU A 61 6.94 -2.99 5.40
CA GLU A 61 6.89 -2.90 3.94
C GLU A 61 7.71 -4.03 3.29
N ARG A 62 8.97 -4.21 3.70
CA ARG A 62 9.81 -5.33 3.19
C ARG A 62 9.24 -6.73 3.47
N ILE A 63 8.62 -6.92 4.63
CA ILE A 63 7.99 -8.21 4.94
C ILE A 63 6.80 -8.44 4.01
N LEU A 64 5.98 -7.43 3.77
CA LEU A 64 4.84 -7.52 2.86
C LEU A 64 5.29 -7.80 1.43
N GLU A 65 6.31 -7.10 0.92
CA GLU A 65 6.91 -7.37 -0.40
C GLU A 65 7.39 -8.82 -0.53
N ASN A 66 8.13 -9.32 0.46
CA ASN A 66 8.61 -10.71 0.44
C ASN A 66 7.47 -11.73 0.45
N ILE A 67 6.40 -11.49 1.22
CA ILE A 67 5.22 -12.37 1.24
C ILE A 67 4.53 -12.36 -0.13
N THR A 68 4.36 -11.20 -0.74
CA THR A 68 3.73 -11.06 -2.06
C THR A 68 4.52 -11.83 -3.13
N ILE A 69 5.83 -11.63 -3.20
CA ILE A 69 6.70 -12.36 -4.14
C ILE A 69 6.59 -13.87 -3.93
N SER A 70 6.58 -14.35 -2.68
CA SER A 70 6.46 -15.79 -2.37
C SER A 70 5.14 -16.37 -2.85
N ILE A 71 4.03 -15.65 -2.74
CA ILE A 71 2.71 -16.11 -3.20
C ILE A 71 2.66 -16.20 -4.72
N GLU A 72 3.21 -15.22 -5.42
CA GLU A 72 3.28 -15.22 -6.87
C GLU A 72 4.14 -16.37 -7.40
N GLU A 73 5.29 -16.65 -6.77
CA GLU A 73 6.15 -17.78 -7.11
C GLU A 73 5.46 -19.12 -6.84
N GLU A 74 4.82 -19.28 -5.68
CA GLU A 74 4.03 -20.46 -5.35
C GLU A 74 2.91 -20.68 -6.36
N ALA A 75 2.17 -19.62 -6.70
CA ALA A 75 1.11 -19.69 -7.70
C ALA A 75 1.61 -20.22 -9.04
N ARG A 76 2.74 -19.70 -9.54
CA ARG A 76 3.33 -20.17 -10.81
C ARG A 76 3.72 -21.64 -10.75
N ILE A 77 4.38 -22.08 -9.68
CA ILE A 77 4.79 -23.48 -9.49
C ILE A 77 3.57 -24.40 -9.47
N VAL A 78 2.52 -24.04 -8.72
CA VAL A 78 1.30 -24.85 -8.61
C VAL A 78 0.57 -24.92 -9.94
N VAL A 79 0.40 -23.79 -10.63
CA VAL A 79 -0.27 -23.73 -11.94
C VAL A 79 0.52 -24.53 -12.98
N GLU A 80 1.85 -24.42 -13.04
CA GLU A 80 2.70 -25.22 -13.92
C GLU A 80 2.58 -26.73 -13.61
N GLY A 81 2.45 -27.10 -12.34
CA GLY A 81 2.19 -28.47 -11.91
C GLY A 81 0.92 -29.02 -12.52
N PHE A 82 -0.19 -28.31 -12.37
CA PHE A 82 -1.47 -28.68 -12.97
C PHE A 82 -1.43 -28.69 -14.51
N LEU A 83 -0.71 -27.76 -15.14
CA LEU A 83 -0.53 -27.77 -16.60
C LEU A 83 0.21 -29.01 -17.08
N ARG A 84 1.29 -29.41 -16.40
CA ARG A 84 2.05 -30.63 -16.71
C ARG A 84 1.21 -31.91 -16.55
N GLU A 85 0.39 -32.01 -15.51
CA GLU A 85 -0.56 -33.12 -15.34
C GLU A 85 -1.56 -33.23 -16.51
N LYS A 86 -1.83 -32.12 -17.19
CA LYS A 86 -2.70 -32.04 -18.37
C LYS A 86 -1.92 -32.17 -19.70
N GLY A 87 -0.62 -32.49 -19.64
CA GLY A 87 0.24 -32.64 -20.82
C GLY A 87 0.66 -31.32 -21.47
N LEU A 88 0.59 -30.22 -20.76
CA LEU A 88 0.97 -28.87 -21.23
C LEU A 88 2.25 -28.41 -20.55
N GLU A 89 3.31 -28.24 -21.31
CA GLU A 89 4.57 -27.66 -20.83
C GLU A 89 4.63 -26.17 -21.16
N ILE A 90 4.10 -25.35 -20.26
CA ILE A 90 4.09 -23.90 -20.36
C ILE A 90 4.85 -23.34 -19.17
N SER A 91 5.94 -22.62 -19.41
CA SER A 91 6.65 -21.89 -18.37
C SER A 91 5.91 -20.59 -18.06
N LEU A 92 5.72 -20.32 -16.78
CA LEU A 92 4.99 -19.18 -16.28
C LEU A 92 5.93 -18.16 -15.63
N GLY A 93 5.64 -16.88 -15.89
CA GLY A 93 6.27 -15.73 -15.25
C GLY A 93 5.25 -14.65 -14.94
N SER A 94 5.69 -13.50 -14.52
CA SER A 94 4.86 -12.28 -14.52
C SER A 94 5.00 -11.53 -15.85
N ILE A 95 4.02 -10.70 -16.18
CA ILE A 95 4.11 -9.79 -17.33
C ILE A 95 3.66 -8.39 -16.94
N VAL A 96 4.51 -7.41 -17.23
CA VAL A 96 4.19 -5.98 -17.11
C VAL A 96 3.97 -5.42 -18.51
N LEU A 97 2.74 -5.08 -18.85
CA LEU A 97 2.36 -4.53 -20.16
C LEU A 97 2.47 -3.00 -20.18
N ASP A 98 2.10 -2.36 -19.07
CA ASP A 98 2.36 -0.94 -18.78
C ASP A 98 2.26 -0.69 -17.26
N LYS A 99 2.43 0.57 -16.81
CA LYS A 99 2.39 0.94 -15.38
C LYS A 99 1.12 0.55 -14.62
N ARG A 100 0.05 0.13 -15.31
CA ARG A 100 -1.27 -0.22 -14.75
C ARG A 100 -1.70 -1.65 -15.04
N TYR A 101 -0.97 -2.36 -15.90
CA TYR A 101 -1.30 -3.71 -16.34
C TYR A 101 -0.10 -4.63 -16.09
N GLU A 102 -0.16 -5.31 -14.98
CA GLU A 102 0.72 -6.38 -14.57
C GLU A 102 -0.13 -7.60 -14.28
N PHE A 103 0.33 -8.76 -14.66
CA PHE A 103 -0.28 -10.04 -14.28
C PHE A 103 0.78 -10.91 -13.65
N ASP A 104 0.47 -11.50 -12.50
CA ASP A 104 1.38 -12.29 -11.69
C ASP A 104 1.69 -13.64 -12.32
N ILE A 105 0.73 -14.14 -13.12
CA ILE A 105 0.79 -15.41 -13.84
C ILE A 105 0.59 -15.12 -15.31
N TYR A 106 1.62 -15.37 -16.12
CA TYR A 106 1.53 -15.27 -17.57
C TYR A 106 2.46 -16.27 -18.24
N GLY A 107 1.96 -16.95 -19.26
CA GLY A 107 2.76 -17.80 -20.16
C GLY A 107 2.02 -18.07 -21.45
N SER A 108 2.75 -18.32 -22.52
CA SER A 108 2.17 -18.60 -23.84
C SER A 108 2.95 -19.70 -24.53
N HIS A 109 2.25 -20.73 -24.99
CA HIS A 109 2.83 -21.83 -25.77
C HIS A 109 1.78 -22.46 -26.69
N ASN A 110 2.14 -22.73 -27.94
CA ASN A 110 1.31 -23.41 -28.93
C ASN A 110 -0.14 -22.89 -29.05
N GLY A 111 -0.32 -21.57 -29.09
CA GLY A 111 -1.65 -20.97 -29.19
C GLY A 111 -2.50 -21.02 -27.93
N ILE A 112 -1.91 -21.36 -26.78
CA ILE A 112 -2.53 -21.27 -25.46
C ILE A 112 -1.83 -20.16 -24.69
N VAL A 113 -2.61 -19.28 -24.09
CA VAL A 113 -2.13 -18.21 -23.20
C VAL A 113 -2.75 -18.40 -21.83
N ILE A 114 -1.90 -18.54 -20.82
CA ILE A 114 -2.29 -18.53 -19.41
C ILE A 114 -2.10 -17.12 -18.90
N VAL A 115 -3.10 -16.53 -18.25
CA VAL A 115 -3.01 -15.21 -17.65
C VAL A 115 -3.79 -15.17 -16.34
N GLY A 116 -3.21 -14.60 -15.28
CA GLY A 116 -3.88 -14.62 -14.00
C GLY A 116 -3.26 -13.74 -12.92
N GLU A 117 -3.88 -13.82 -11.78
CA GLU A 117 -3.50 -13.10 -10.55
C GLU A 117 -3.29 -14.10 -9.42
N ALA A 118 -2.41 -13.76 -8.49
CA ALA A 118 -2.12 -14.52 -7.28
C ALA A 118 -2.45 -13.67 -6.04
N GLU A 119 -3.25 -14.22 -5.12
CA GLU A 119 -3.75 -13.46 -3.97
C GLU A 119 -3.70 -14.30 -2.69
N THR A 120 -3.46 -13.69 -1.55
CA THR A 120 -3.60 -14.38 -0.26
C THR A 120 -5.05 -14.78 0.00
N ARG A 121 -5.99 -13.88 -0.34
CA ARG A 121 -7.43 -14.09 -0.21
C ARG A 121 -8.13 -13.59 -1.44
N ALA A 122 -8.94 -14.46 -2.05
CA ALA A 122 -9.75 -14.10 -3.20
C ALA A 122 -11.24 -14.20 -2.90
N SER A 123 -12.02 -13.46 -3.65
CA SER A 123 -13.48 -13.42 -3.58
C SER A 123 -14.07 -13.26 -4.97
N GLU A 124 -15.39 -13.39 -5.08
CA GLU A 124 -16.13 -13.19 -6.33
C GLU A 124 -15.84 -11.84 -7.01
N LYS A 125 -15.58 -10.79 -6.23
CA LYS A 125 -15.22 -9.46 -6.79
C LYS A 125 -13.89 -9.49 -7.55
N LEU A 126 -12.94 -10.32 -7.11
CA LEU A 126 -11.66 -10.48 -7.81
C LEU A 126 -11.83 -11.24 -9.12
N ILE A 127 -12.73 -12.22 -9.19
CA ILE A 127 -13.07 -12.88 -10.45
C ILE A 127 -13.57 -11.86 -11.48
N ASP A 128 -14.54 -11.02 -11.10
CA ASP A 128 -15.07 -9.98 -12.00
C ASP A 128 -13.99 -8.97 -12.42
N ARG A 129 -13.07 -8.63 -11.50
CA ARG A 129 -11.95 -7.73 -11.78
C ARG A 129 -10.99 -8.35 -12.78
N LEU A 130 -10.59 -9.60 -12.56
CA LEU A 130 -9.68 -10.34 -13.43
C LEU A 130 -10.25 -10.42 -14.85
N VAL A 131 -11.50 -10.88 -15.01
CA VAL A 131 -12.15 -10.98 -16.32
C VAL A 131 -12.13 -9.64 -17.06
N LYS A 132 -12.60 -8.58 -16.41
CA LYS A 132 -12.61 -7.23 -17.03
C LYS A 132 -11.20 -6.74 -17.36
N ARG A 133 -10.21 -7.06 -16.54
CA ARG A 133 -8.82 -6.66 -16.73
C ARG A 133 -8.20 -7.38 -17.93
N VAL A 134 -8.41 -8.69 -18.04
CA VAL A 134 -7.94 -9.50 -19.17
C VAL A 134 -8.64 -9.09 -20.47
N GLU A 135 -9.96 -8.88 -20.47
CA GLU A 135 -10.69 -8.40 -21.66
C GLU A 135 -10.15 -7.06 -22.19
N ARG A 136 -9.84 -6.11 -21.30
CA ARG A 136 -9.24 -4.84 -21.68
C ARG A 136 -7.82 -5.01 -22.18
N ALA A 137 -7.02 -5.86 -21.54
CA ALA A 137 -5.65 -6.15 -21.96
C ALA A 137 -5.62 -6.78 -23.35
N ARG A 138 -6.51 -7.75 -23.65
CA ARG A 138 -6.65 -8.38 -24.96
C ARG A 138 -6.97 -7.37 -26.07
N LYS A 139 -7.79 -6.36 -25.78
CA LYS A 139 -8.09 -5.29 -26.75
C LYS A 139 -6.92 -4.37 -27.00
N LYS A 140 -6.09 -4.12 -25.98
CA LYS A 140 -5.00 -3.15 -26.05
C LYS A 140 -3.69 -3.77 -26.55
N TRP A 141 -3.45 -5.04 -26.27
CA TRP A 141 -2.24 -5.79 -26.64
C TRP A 141 -2.62 -7.16 -27.24
N PRO A 142 -3.32 -7.20 -28.36
CA PRO A 142 -3.83 -8.46 -28.93
C PRO A 142 -2.70 -9.47 -29.24
N GLU A 143 -1.50 -8.99 -29.56
CA GLU A 143 -0.33 -9.81 -29.83
C GLU A 143 0.16 -10.64 -28.62
N LYS A 144 -0.17 -10.22 -27.41
CA LYS A 144 0.15 -10.94 -26.16
C LYS A 144 -0.90 -12.00 -25.79
N PHE A 145 -2.07 -11.94 -26.40
CA PHE A 145 -3.20 -12.80 -26.05
C PHE A 145 -3.72 -13.56 -27.27
N THR A 146 -2.80 -14.10 -28.05
CA THR A 146 -3.12 -14.86 -29.27
C THR A 146 -3.59 -16.27 -28.95
N GLY A 147 -4.67 -16.72 -29.55
CA GLY A 147 -5.20 -18.09 -29.38
C GLY A 147 -6.16 -18.25 -28.20
N ASN A 148 -6.13 -19.43 -27.56
CA ASN A 148 -7.01 -19.76 -26.45
C ASN A 148 -6.46 -19.15 -25.14
N VAL A 149 -7.18 -18.18 -24.59
CA VAL A 149 -6.77 -17.48 -23.36
C VAL A 149 -7.46 -18.11 -22.15
N ILE A 150 -6.67 -18.66 -21.24
CA ILE A 150 -7.10 -19.27 -19.99
C ILE A 150 -6.82 -18.31 -18.86
N MET A 151 -7.88 -17.84 -18.20
CA MET A 151 -7.79 -16.97 -17.04
C MET A 151 -7.65 -17.82 -15.77
N VAL A 152 -6.64 -17.54 -14.95
CA VAL A 152 -6.34 -18.23 -13.68
C VAL A 152 -6.46 -17.26 -12.52
N LEU A 153 -7.15 -17.67 -11.47
CA LEU A 153 -7.11 -17.01 -10.16
C LEU A 153 -6.57 -18.00 -9.13
N TYR A 154 -5.36 -17.75 -8.69
CA TYR A 154 -4.75 -18.49 -7.59
C TYR A 154 -4.96 -17.74 -6.28
N CYS A 155 -5.26 -18.46 -5.19
CA CYS A 155 -5.31 -17.88 -3.86
C CYS A 155 -4.99 -18.91 -2.78
N LEU A 156 -4.47 -18.44 -1.64
CA LEU A 156 -4.30 -19.30 -0.47
C LEU A 156 -5.66 -19.60 0.19
N LYS A 157 -6.62 -18.66 0.12
CA LYS A 157 -7.98 -18.87 0.63
C LYS A 157 -9.01 -18.16 -0.24
N TYR A 158 -9.98 -18.93 -0.74
CA TYR A 158 -11.14 -18.39 -1.44
C TYR A 158 -12.32 -18.14 -0.48
N ILE A 159 -13.01 -17.01 -0.66
CA ILE A 159 -14.19 -16.63 0.12
C ILE A 159 -15.32 -16.30 -0.85
N GLY A 160 -16.29 -17.20 -0.98
CA GLY A 160 -17.44 -17.06 -1.87
C GLY A 160 -17.87 -18.38 -2.50
N ASP A 161 -18.81 -18.31 -3.45
CA ASP A 161 -19.25 -19.48 -4.23
C ASP A 161 -18.32 -19.65 -5.45
N PRO A 162 -17.64 -20.81 -5.60
CA PRO A 162 -16.82 -21.12 -6.77
C PRO A 162 -17.60 -21.13 -8.10
N LYS A 163 -18.91 -21.31 -8.08
CA LYS A 163 -19.76 -21.30 -9.29
C LYS A 163 -19.57 -20.04 -10.13
N LYS A 164 -19.32 -18.91 -9.49
CA LYS A 164 -19.06 -17.68 -10.22
C LYS A 164 -17.80 -17.74 -11.09
N ALA A 165 -16.76 -18.43 -10.63
CA ALA A 165 -15.56 -18.64 -11.43
C ALA A 165 -15.86 -19.55 -12.63
N GLU A 166 -16.67 -20.59 -12.42
CA GLU A 166 -17.12 -21.51 -13.49
C GLU A 166 -17.92 -20.76 -14.56
N GLU A 167 -18.94 -19.96 -14.15
CA GLU A 167 -19.76 -19.13 -15.04
C GLU A 167 -18.93 -18.13 -15.86
N LYS A 168 -17.86 -17.59 -15.27
CA LYS A 168 -16.95 -16.64 -15.92
C LYS A 168 -15.81 -17.29 -16.68
N GLY A 169 -15.72 -18.61 -16.67
CA GLY A 169 -14.65 -19.35 -17.32
C GLY A 169 -13.27 -19.09 -16.72
N VAL A 170 -13.20 -18.84 -15.42
CA VAL A 170 -11.95 -18.63 -14.68
C VAL A 170 -11.55 -19.95 -14.00
N TRP A 171 -10.32 -20.38 -14.22
CA TRP A 171 -9.71 -21.48 -13.52
C TRP A 171 -9.35 -21.02 -12.10
N LEU A 172 -10.08 -21.53 -11.10
CA LEU A 172 -9.92 -21.13 -9.70
C LEU A 172 -9.15 -22.19 -8.93
N ILE A 173 -8.03 -21.79 -8.36
CA ILE A 173 -7.13 -22.66 -7.59
C ILE A 173 -6.99 -22.09 -6.16
N GLU A 174 -7.30 -22.92 -5.15
CA GLU A 174 -7.05 -22.61 -3.74
C GLU A 174 -5.89 -23.49 -3.24
N SER A 175 -4.74 -22.87 -2.95
CA SER A 175 -3.51 -23.59 -2.59
C SER A 175 -3.18 -24.71 -3.60
N THR A 176 -3.32 -25.95 -3.24
CA THR A 176 -3.04 -27.12 -4.09
C THR A 176 -4.30 -27.80 -4.65
N ARG A 177 -5.46 -27.12 -4.62
CA ARG A 177 -6.75 -27.68 -5.07
C ARG A 177 -7.38 -26.86 -6.17
N GLU A 178 -7.79 -27.49 -7.25
CA GLU A 178 -8.66 -26.86 -8.24
C GLU A 178 -10.09 -26.80 -7.68
N LEU A 179 -10.57 -25.60 -7.30
CA LEU A 179 -11.97 -25.40 -6.93
C LEU A 179 -12.86 -25.37 -8.17
N VAL A 180 -12.37 -24.81 -9.27
CA VAL A 180 -13.02 -24.85 -10.58
C VAL A 180 -11.99 -25.30 -11.59
N LYS A 181 -12.26 -26.42 -12.24
CA LYS A 181 -11.41 -26.96 -13.30
C LYS A 181 -11.69 -26.24 -14.63
N ARG A 182 -10.66 -26.07 -15.43
CA ARG A 182 -10.80 -25.59 -16.80
C ARG A 182 -10.54 -26.75 -17.77
N PRO A 183 -11.48 -27.11 -18.66
CA PRO A 183 -11.16 -27.99 -19.77
C PRO A 183 -10.20 -27.28 -20.72
N PHE A 184 -9.09 -27.92 -21.02
CA PHE A 184 -8.13 -27.51 -22.04
C PHE A 184 -8.50 -28.24 -23.33
N LEU A 185 -9.36 -27.67 -24.12
CA LEU A 185 -9.69 -28.13 -25.46
C LEU A 185 -9.26 -27.09 -26.49
#